data_61841cea4ec59e7b277e584113f76a05
#
_entry.id   61841cea4ec59e7b277e584113f76a05
#
_cell.length_a   1.000
_cell.length_b   1.000
_cell.length_c   1.000
_cell.angle_alpha   90.00
_cell.angle_beta   90.00
_cell.angle_gamma   90.00
#
_symmetry.space_group_name_H-M   'P 1'
#
loop_
_entity.id
_entity.type
_entity.pdbx_description
1 polymer ?
#
loop_
_entity_poly.entity_id
_entity_poly.type
_entity_poly.pdbx_seq_one_letter_code
_entity_poly.pdbx_strand_id
1 'polypeptide(L)'
;MKNSQKKLRKSTVNNLMNYAIVAIFYLVVTVMIKTGNASRHMRSMMVPICIAVILAVSLNLIIGFLGELSLGHAAFMSIGAYTGGLLSKFISNAFPQIPVAVRFPVSILAGGIMGAVFGTVVCLVVLRLKGDYLAIVTLAFGEILRSVLINLDFTGGASGLKGVPQDASFNYGIILVFITLFVIQNLAKSKHGRAIQALRDNTIAATSVGVNATKYKLMVFALSAFFAGMAGVLYSHNYSILTAGTFDYNYSIEILVMVVLGGIGSIRGSVVAGALIVILPEMLRSLQDYRMLIYAIVLILMMIFTSNEKIRVFMVKYSPLRYIKKNLNLLKPEKEEN
;
A
#
# COMPACT_ATOMS: atom_id res chain seq x y z
N MET A 1 -3.47 -31.91 -17.57
CA MET A 1 -4.04 -30.67 -18.14
C MET A 1 -5.24 -30.13 -17.32
N LYS A 2 -6.25 -30.92 -16.94
CA LYS A 2 -7.43 -30.46 -16.14
C LYS A 2 -7.07 -29.74 -14.81
N ASN A 3 -6.07 -30.18 -14.06
CA ASN A 3 -5.65 -29.57 -12.80
C ASN A 3 -4.98 -28.20 -12.99
N SER A 4 -4.24 -28.00 -14.08
CA SER A 4 -3.61 -26.72 -14.43
C SER A 4 -4.68 -25.67 -14.79
N GLN A 5 -5.67 -26.04 -15.58
CA GLN A 5 -6.78 -25.14 -15.93
C GLN A 5 -7.63 -24.76 -14.70
N LYS A 6 -7.86 -25.70 -13.76
CA LYS A 6 -8.59 -25.43 -12.51
C LYS A 6 -7.85 -24.48 -11.58
N LYS A 7 -6.49 -24.55 -11.56
CA LYS A 7 -5.61 -23.68 -10.80
C LYS A 7 -5.54 -22.25 -11.39
N LEU A 8 -5.50 -22.13 -12.73
CA LEU A 8 -5.56 -20.87 -13.46
C LEU A 8 -6.90 -20.16 -13.25
N ARG A 9 -8.03 -20.88 -13.36
CA ARG A 9 -9.38 -20.34 -13.13
C ARG A 9 -9.58 -19.83 -11.70
N LYS A 10 -9.02 -20.53 -10.69
CA LYS A 10 -9.09 -20.12 -9.28
C LYS A 10 -8.23 -18.86 -9.03
N SER A 11 -7.10 -18.72 -9.71
CA SER A 11 -6.21 -17.56 -9.66
C SER A 11 -6.87 -16.31 -10.27
N THR A 12 -7.54 -16.45 -11.43
CA THR A 12 -8.24 -15.35 -12.11
C THR A 12 -9.44 -14.86 -11.28
N VAL A 13 -10.22 -15.78 -10.72
CA VAL A 13 -11.35 -15.44 -9.84
C VAL A 13 -10.87 -14.67 -8.60
N ASN A 14 -9.71 -15.03 -8.04
CA ASN A 14 -9.15 -14.32 -6.89
C ASN A 14 -8.73 -12.89 -7.23
N ASN A 15 -8.21 -12.62 -8.44
CA ASN A 15 -7.88 -11.25 -8.87
C ASN A 15 -9.15 -10.44 -9.10
N LEU A 16 -10.10 -11.03 -9.81
CA LEU A 16 -11.38 -10.37 -10.08
C LEU A 16 -12.06 -9.94 -8.78
N MET A 17 -11.96 -10.75 -7.72
CA MET A 17 -12.53 -10.43 -6.42
C MET A 17 -11.84 -9.23 -5.74
N ASN A 18 -10.52 -9.05 -5.93
CA ASN A 18 -9.81 -7.88 -5.39
C ASN A 18 -10.23 -6.60 -6.10
N TYR A 19 -10.33 -6.64 -7.44
CA TYR A 19 -10.83 -5.51 -8.21
C TYR A 19 -12.30 -5.22 -7.91
N ALA A 20 -13.12 -6.26 -7.72
CA ALA A 20 -14.53 -6.10 -7.35
C ALA A 20 -14.70 -5.39 -5.99
N ILE A 21 -13.88 -5.72 -4.98
CA ILE A 21 -13.92 -5.06 -3.67
C ILE A 21 -13.66 -3.56 -3.84
N VAL A 22 -12.60 -3.18 -4.56
CA VAL A 22 -12.24 -1.76 -4.78
C VAL A 22 -13.28 -1.07 -5.67
N ALA A 23 -13.80 -1.75 -6.70
CA ALA A 23 -14.85 -1.20 -7.56
C ALA A 23 -16.17 -0.98 -6.83
N ILE A 24 -16.58 -1.92 -5.97
CA ILE A 24 -17.77 -1.79 -5.12
C ILE A 24 -17.59 -0.63 -4.15
N PHE A 25 -16.44 -0.53 -3.49
CA PHE A 25 -16.11 0.60 -2.61
C PHE A 25 -16.22 1.94 -3.37
N TYR A 26 -15.62 2.04 -4.55
CA TYR A 26 -15.69 3.22 -5.40
C TYR A 26 -17.14 3.57 -5.77
N LEU A 27 -17.92 2.58 -6.18
CA LEU A 27 -19.31 2.78 -6.60
C LEU A 27 -20.18 3.27 -5.44
N VAL A 28 -20.07 2.63 -4.27
CA VAL A 28 -20.81 3.02 -3.05
C VAL A 28 -20.47 4.45 -2.66
N VAL A 29 -19.18 4.80 -2.60
CA VAL A 29 -18.72 6.15 -2.24
C VAL A 29 -19.20 7.18 -3.27
N THR A 30 -19.06 6.89 -4.57
CA THR A 30 -19.51 7.80 -5.64
C THR A 30 -21.01 8.05 -5.59
N VAL A 31 -21.81 7.01 -5.32
CA VAL A 31 -23.27 7.15 -5.14
C VAL A 31 -23.55 8.02 -3.92
N MET A 32 -22.91 7.78 -2.78
CA MET A 32 -23.08 8.60 -1.57
C MET A 32 -22.71 10.07 -1.79
N ILE A 33 -21.68 10.35 -2.59
CA ILE A 33 -21.29 11.72 -2.94
C ILE A 33 -22.35 12.38 -3.84
N LYS A 34 -22.86 11.65 -4.85
CA LYS A 34 -23.86 12.16 -5.80
C LYS A 34 -25.23 12.36 -5.16
N THR A 35 -25.63 11.51 -4.22
CA THR A 35 -26.90 11.63 -3.48
C THR A 35 -26.88 12.70 -2.39
N GLY A 36 -25.73 13.36 -2.18
CA GLY A 36 -25.60 14.41 -1.15
C GLY A 36 -25.46 13.87 0.28
N ASN A 37 -25.51 12.56 0.48
CA ASN A 37 -25.43 11.92 1.80
C ASN A 37 -24.00 11.87 2.37
N ALA A 38 -22.97 12.21 1.56
CA ALA A 38 -21.58 12.26 2.01
C ALA A 38 -21.30 13.60 2.73
N SER A 39 -21.02 13.54 4.04
CA SER A 39 -20.58 14.70 4.81
C SER A 39 -19.25 15.25 4.27
N ARG A 40 -18.95 16.54 4.55
CA ARG A 40 -17.63 17.12 4.16
C ARG A 40 -16.47 16.30 4.71
N HIS A 41 -16.65 15.83 5.92
CA HIS A 41 -15.68 15.01 6.63
C HIS A 41 -15.42 13.67 5.93
N MET A 42 -16.46 12.96 5.52
CA MET A 42 -16.37 11.72 4.77
C MET A 42 -15.61 11.91 3.44
N ARG A 43 -15.81 13.05 2.77
CA ARG A 43 -15.08 13.39 1.53
C ARG A 43 -13.59 13.59 1.78
N SER A 44 -13.22 14.24 2.89
CA SER A 44 -11.80 14.49 3.22
C SER A 44 -11.01 13.23 3.53
N MET A 45 -11.66 12.13 3.94
CA MET A 45 -11.03 10.84 4.22
C MET A 45 -10.75 9.98 3.00
N MET A 46 -11.39 10.26 1.86
CA MET A 46 -11.32 9.37 0.69
C MET A 46 -9.91 9.26 0.11
N VAL A 47 -9.19 10.37 0.01
CA VAL A 47 -7.81 10.39 -0.49
C VAL A 47 -6.86 9.71 0.50
N PRO A 48 -6.86 10.02 1.81
CA PRO A 48 -6.11 9.27 2.83
C PRO A 48 -6.31 7.75 2.79
N ILE A 49 -7.54 7.26 2.60
CA ILE A 49 -7.81 5.82 2.45
C ILE A 49 -7.09 5.25 1.23
N CYS A 50 -7.13 5.94 0.09
CA CYS A 50 -6.40 5.50 -1.11
C CYS A 50 -4.89 5.46 -0.87
N ILE A 51 -4.33 6.48 -0.20
CA ILE A 51 -2.91 6.54 0.18
C ILE A 51 -2.54 5.34 1.05
N ALA A 52 -3.29 5.08 2.13
CA ALA A 52 -3.05 3.98 3.04
C ALA A 52 -3.11 2.61 2.34
N VAL A 53 -4.08 2.40 1.46
CA VAL A 53 -4.18 1.17 0.67
C VAL A 53 -2.97 0.98 -0.26
N ILE A 54 -2.51 2.03 -0.95
CA ILE A 54 -1.34 1.97 -1.82
C ILE A 54 -0.10 1.63 -0.99
N LEU A 55 0.11 2.30 0.15
CA LEU A 55 1.24 2.06 1.06
C LEU A 55 1.22 0.65 1.64
N ALA A 56 0.06 0.16 2.10
CA ALA A 56 -0.06 -1.19 2.65
C ALA A 56 0.22 -2.26 1.59
N VAL A 57 -0.32 -2.11 0.38
CA VAL A 57 -0.12 -3.08 -0.71
C VAL A 57 1.33 -3.05 -1.22
N SER A 58 1.95 -1.87 -1.31
CA SER A 58 3.35 -1.72 -1.75
C SER A 58 4.32 -2.26 -0.70
N LEU A 59 4.14 -1.99 0.59
CA LEU A 59 4.97 -2.55 1.65
C LEU A 59 4.81 -4.07 1.76
N ASN A 60 3.59 -4.60 1.55
CA ASN A 60 3.35 -6.03 1.54
C ASN A 60 4.14 -6.77 0.43
N LEU A 61 4.57 -6.08 -0.62
CA LEU A 61 5.47 -6.66 -1.63
C LEU A 61 6.86 -6.97 -1.03
N ILE A 62 7.38 -6.12 -0.13
CA ILE A 62 8.67 -6.37 0.56
C ILE A 62 8.47 -7.42 1.67
N ILE A 63 7.53 -7.19 2.59
CA ILE A 63 7.38 -8.04 3.77
C ILE A 63 6.72 -9.37 3.43
N GLY A 64 5.65 -9.34 2.64
CA GLY A 64 4.83 -10.51 2.39
C GLY A 64 5.36 -11.43 1.30
N PHE A 65 5.90 -10.86 0.23
CA PHE A 65 6.37 -11.65 -0.92
C PHE A 65 7.87 -11.91 -0.89
N LEU A 66 8.69 -10.94 -0.51
CA LEU A 66 10.14 -11.10 -0.40
C LEU A 66 10.56 -11.64 0.98
N GLY A 67 9.76 -11.39 2.02
CA GLY A 67 10.05 -11.86 3.39
C GLY A 67 11.06 -11.02 4.14
N GLU A 68 11.30 -9.77 3.72
CA GLU A 68 12.23 -8.85 4.36
C GLU A 68 11.49 -7.75 5.11
N LEU A 69 11.86 -7.51 6.37
CA LEU A 69 11.26 -6.46 7.19
C LEU A 69 11.89 -5.11 6.84
N SER A 70 11.07 -4.14 6.42
CA SER A 70 11.50 -2.77 6.14
C SER A 70 10.65 -1.78 6.93
N LEU A 71 11.32 -0.84 7.63
CA LEU A 71 10.72 0.25 8.40
C LEU A 71 10.98 1.63 7.77
N GLY A 72 11.47 1.66 6.53
CA GLY A 72 11.77 2.91 5.81
C GLY A 72 10.70 3.34 4.80
N HIS A 73 9.49 2.80 4.86
CA HIS A 73 8.50 3.02 3.81
C HIS A 73 7.97 4.46 3.76
N ALA A 74 7.84 5.12 4.92
CA ALA A 74 7.51 6.54 5.03
C ALA A 74 8.57 7.44 4.38
N ALA A 75 9.85 7.03 4.38
CA ALA A 75 10.91 7.75 3.68
C ALA A 75 10.71 7.76 2.17
N PHE A 76 10.37 6.63 1.55
CA PHE A 76 10.07 6.58 0.12
C PHE A 76 8.85 7.42 -0.24
N MET A 77 7.84 7.41 0.62
CA MET A 77 6.67 8.28 0.50
C MET A 77 7.06 9.75 0.58
N SER A 78 7.93 10.16 1.52
CA SER A 78 8.37 11.54 1.68
C SER A 78 9.13 12.05 0.47
N ILE A 79 10.05 11.25 -0.10
CA ILE A 79 10.77 11.57 -1.34
C ILE A 79 9.78 11.88 -2.47
N GLY A 80 8.80 11.01 -2.66
CA GLY A 80 7.76 11.22 -3.67
C GLY A 80 6.94 12.48 -3.41
N ALA A 81 6.54 12.71 -2.15
CA ALA A 81 5.73 13.86 -1.75
C ALA A 81 6.44 15.20 -2.04
N TYR A 82 7.70 15.32 -1.64
CA TYR A 82 8.49 16.53 -1.89
C TYR A 82 8.84 16.71 -3.37
N THR A 83 9.25 15.64 -4.06
CA THR A 83 9.58 15.71 -5.50
C THR A 83 8.36 16.10 -6.31
N GLY A 84 7.23 15.39 -6.13
CA GLY A 84 6.01 15.67 -6.88
C GLY A 84 5.38 17.01 -6.51
N GLY A 85 5.40 17.38 -5.20
CA GLY A 85 4.90 18.66 -4.72
C GLY A 85 5.69 19.85 -5.26
N LEU A 86 7.02 19.78 -5.22
CA LEU A 86 7.91 20.83 -5.79
C LEU A 86 7.74 20.94 -7.31
N LEU A 87 7.71 19.81 -8.02
CA LEU A 87 7.54 19.79 -9.47
C LEU A 87 6.18 20.40 -9.86
N SER A 88 5.10 20.01 -9.19
CA SER A 88 3.77 20.56 -9.45
C SER A 88 3.69 22.05 -9.16
N LYS A 89 4.29 22.51 -8.06
CA LYS A 89 4.41 23.94 -7.73
C LYS A 89 5.19 24.71 -8.78
N PHE A 90 6.32 24.16 -9.25
CA PHE A 90 7.13 24.75 -10.31
C PHE A 90 6.33 24.86 -11.62
N ILE A 91 5.69 23.77 -12.06
CA ILE A 91 4.88 23.77 -13.29
C ILE A 91 3.72 24.75 -13.18
N SER A 92 3.05 24.84 -12.04
CA SER A 92 1.93 25.75 -11.81
C SER A 92 2.35 27.21 -11.91
N ASN A 93 3.56 27.55 -11.44
CA ASN A 93 4.07 28.92 -11.46
C ASN A 93 4.66 29.29 -12.82
N ALA A 94 5.45 28.38 -13.43
CA ALA A 94 6.14 28.66 -14.70
C ALA A 94 5.21 28.52 -15.91
N PHE A 95 4.24 27.62 -15.86
CA PHE A 95 3.34 27.29 -16.97
C PHE A 95 1.88 27.19 -16.51
N PRO A 96 1.23 28.32 -16.16
CA PRO A 96 -0.16 28.29 -15.66
C PRO A 96 -1.18 27.73 -16.65
N GLN A 97 -0.83 27.67 -17.94
CA GLN A 97 -1.70 27.16 -19.01
C GLN A 97 -1.80 25.63 -19.03
N ILE A 98 -0.90 24.91 -18.34
CA ILE A 98 -0.94 23.44 -18.32
C ILE A 98 -2.13 22.97 -17.45
N PRO A 99 -3.07 22.20 -18.02
CA PRO A 99 -4.22 21.73 -17.26
C PRO A 99 -3.81 20.74 -16.18
N VAL A 100 -4.58 20.70 -15.09
CA VAL A 100 -4.39 19.78 -13.96
C VAL A 100 -4.29 18.31 -14.43
N ALA A 101 -5.06 17.95 -15.47
CA ALA A 101 -5.08 16.62 -16.04
C ALA A 101 -3.72 16.14 -16.61
N VAL A 102 -2.80 17.06 -16.92
CA VAL A 102 -1.43 16.75 -17.36
C VAL A 102 -0.44 16.94 -16.24
N ARG A 103 -0.52 18.08 -15.54
CA ARG A 103 0.40 18.44 -14.45
C ARG A 103 0.43 17.38 -13.34
N PHE A 104 -0.73 16.94 -12.87
CA PHE A 104 -0.83 16.02 -11.74
C PHE A 104 -0.29 14.61 -12.05
N PRO A 105 -0.64 13.94 -13.16
CA PRO A 105 -0.04 12.67 -13.54
C PRO A 105 1.48 12.73 -13.75
N VAL A 106 2.00 13.83 -14.33
CA VAL A 106 3.45 14.03 -14.48
C VAL A 106 4.13 14.10 -13.12
N SER A 107 3.55 14.83 -12.15
CA SER A 107 4.06 14.90 -10.78
C SER A 107 4.03 13.54 -10.08
N ILE A 108 2.96 12.75 -10.28
CA ILE A 108 2.83 11.39 -9.74
C ILE A 108 3.94 10.48 -10.28
N LEU A 109 4.19 10.51 -11.59
CA LEU A 109 5.24 9.70 -12.21
C LEU A 109 6.63 10.13 -11.73
N ALA A 110 6.89 11.43 -11.64
CA ALA A 110 8.17 11.96 -11.14
C ALA A 110 8.43 11.54 -9.69
N GLY A 111 7.44 11.68 -8.80
CA GLY A 111 7.53 11.24 -7.41
C GLY A 111 7.72 9.73 -7.27
N GLY A 112 7.03 8.95 -8.11
CA GLY A 112 7.20 7.49 -8.17
C GLY A 112 8.61 7.09 -8.63
N ILE A 113 9.13 7.71 -9.70
CA ILE A 113 10.48 7.44 -10.22
C ILE A 113 11.54 7.79 -9.18
N MET A 114 11.45 8.96 -8.53
CA MET A 114 12.39 9.32 -7.47
C MET A 114 12.29 8.38 -6.27
N GLY A 115 11.09 7.98 -5.88
CA GLY A 115 10.90 6.92 -4.88
C GLY A 115 11.62 5.62 -5.27
N ALA A 116 11.48 5.16 -6.52
CA ALA A 116 12.15 3.97 -7.02
C ALA A 116 13.69 4.11 -7.03
N VAL A 117 14.23 5.25 -7.42
CA VAL A 117 15.67 5.52 -7.42
C VAL A 117 16.22 5.40 -6.00
N PHE A 118 15.61 6.07 -5.02
CA PHE A 118 16.05 5.99 -3.63
C PHE A 118 15.80 4.60 -3.04
N GLY A 119 14.70 3.92 -3.38
CA GLY A 119 14.46 2.53 -3.00
C GLY A 119 15.54 1.59 -3.51
N THR A 120 16.04 1.82 -4.72
CA THR A 120 17.15 1.07 -5.30
C THR A 120 18.47 1.36 -4.57
N VAL A 121 18.76 2.63 -4.26
CA VAL A 121 19.96 3.05 -3.50
C VAL A 121 19.96 2.40 -2.12
N VAL A 122 18.84 2.47 -1.39
CA VAL A 122 18.72 1.84 -0.07
C VAL A 122 18.90 0.34 -0.18
N CYS A 123 18.27 -0.30 -1.17
CA CYS A 123 18.42 -1.74 -1.38
C CYS A 123 19.87 -2.14 -1.60
N LEU A 124 20.65 -1.37 -2.41
CA LEU A 124 22.07 -1.66 -2.63
C LEU A 124 22.89 -1.64 -1.34
N VAL A 125 22.59 -0.70 -0.43
CA VAL A 125 23.26 -0.62 0.88
C VAL A 125 22.89 -1.82 1.76
N VAL A 126 21.59 -2.20 1.76
CA VAL A 126 21.08 -3.24 2.68
C VAL A 126 21.14 -4.66 2.13
N LEU A 127 21.59 -4.87 0.88
CA LEU A 127 21.65 -6.20 0.22
C LEU A 127 22.37 -7.28 1.05
N ARG A 128 23.35 -6.87 1.85
CA ARG A 128 24.16 -7.77 2.69
C ARG A 128 23.56 -8.05 4.06
N LEU A 129 22.53 -7.27 4.43
CA LEU A 129 21.88 -7.38 5.73
C LEU A 129 20.72 -8.37 5.65
N LYS A 130 20.41 -8.99 6.78
CA LYS A 130 19.30 -9.97 6.90
C LYS A 130 18.51 -9.71 8.18
N GLY A 131 17.23 -10.08 8.15
CA GLY A 131 16.36 -10.02 9.32
C GLY A 131 16.22 -8.61 9.90
N ASP A 132 16.39 -8.49 11.21
CA ASP A 132 16.16 -7.27 11.97
C ASP A 132 17.14 -6.13 11.63
N TYR A 133 18.38 -6.47 11.23
CA TYR A 133 19.37 -5.47 10.82
C TYR A 133 18.91 -4.66 9.59
N LEU A 134 18.20 -5.30 8.66
CA LEU A 134 17.64 -4.62 7.51
C LEU A 134 16.56 -3.62 7.95
N ALA A 135 15.71 -4.00 8.90
CA ALA A 135 14.69 -3.11 9.45
C ALA A 135 15.31 -1.88 10.13
N ILE A 136 16.36 -2.08 10.93
CA ILE A 136 17.06 -0.99 11.63
C ILE A 136 17.70 -0.02 10.63
N VAL A 137 18.38 -0.52 9.59
CA VAL A 137 19.04 0.35 8.61
C VAL A 137 18.03 1.09 7.73
N THR A 138 16.91 0.48 7.36
CA THR A 138 15.85 1.16 6.61
C THR A 138 15.15 2.23 7.45
N LEU A 139 14.99 1.99 8.77
CA LEU A 139 14.48 2.99 9.71
C LEU A 139 15.47 4.16 9.84
N ALA A 140 16.76 3.88 10.06
CA ALA A 140 17.81 4.91 10.15
C ALA A 140 17.85 5.77 8.88
N PHE A 141 17.75 5.15 7.70
CA PHE A 141 17.64 5.88 6.44
C PHE A 141 16.43 6.84 6.45
N GLY A 142 15.28 6.40 6.96
CA GLY A 142 14.09 7.24 7.07
C GLY A 142 14.33 8.46 7.94
N GLU A 143 14.97 8.31 9.10
CA GLU A 143 15.26 9.40 10.02
C GLU A 143 16.34 10.35 9.48
N ILE A 144 17.35 9.82 8.80
CA ILE A 144 18.35 10.65 8.10
C ILE A 144 17.66 11.50 7.04
N LEU A 145 16.83 10.90 6.19
CA LEU A 145 16.13 11.62 5.14
C LEU A 145 15.19 12.69 5.72
N ARG A 146 14.44 12.37 6.75
CA ARG A 146 13.57 13.32 7.46
C ARG A 146 14.38 14.50 7.99
N SER A 147 15.52 14.23 8.63
CA SER A 147 16.42 15.26 9.14
C SER A 147 17.00 16.15 8.02
N VAL A 148 17.38 15.55 6.90
CA VAL A 148 17.85 16.31 5.71
C VAL A 148 16.74 17.21 5.19
N LEU A 149 15.50 16.70 5.01
CA LEU A 149 14.38 17.48 4.51
C LEU A 149 13.99 18.66 5.42
N ILE A 150 14.14 18.51 6.74
CA ILE A 150 13.88 19.60 7.70
C ILE A 150 14.94 20.72 7.58
N ASN A 151 16.16 20.40 7.19
CA ASN A 151 17.28 21.36 7.12
C ASN A 151 17.48 21.98 5.73
N LEU A 152 16.73 21.55 4.71
CA LEU A 152 16.82 22.12 3.37
C LEU A 152 15.86 23.29 3.19
N ASP A 153 16.35 24.45 2.75
CA ASP A 153 15.53 25.66 2.58
C ASP A 153 14.48 25.52 1.48
N PHE A 154 14.81 24.86 0.36
CA PHE A 154 13.87 24.72 -0.77
C PHE A 154 12.69 23.78 -0.48
N THR A 155 12.80 22.95 0.55
CA THR A 155 11.68 22.10 1.03
C THR A 155 10.77 22.84 2.01
N GLY A 156 11.10 24.07 2.36
CA GLY A 156 10.39 24.86 3.37
C GLY A 156 10.85 24.59 4.80
N GLY A 157 11.89 23.77 4.99
CA GLY A 157 12.51 23.47 6.28
C GLY A 157 11.54 22.96 7.32
N ALA A 158 11.69 23.39 8.57
CA ALA A 158 10.82 23.02 9.68
C ALA A 158 9.38 23.55 9.53
N SER A 159 9.17 24.66 8.78
CA SER A 159 7.84 25.22 8.52
C SER A 159 7.03 24.44 7.50
N GLY A 160 7.67 23.53 6.78
CA GLY A 160 7.07 22.73 5.73
C GLY A 160 6.89 23.45 4.38
N LEU A 161 6.74 22.67 3.33
CA LEU A 161 6.49 23.16 1.98
C LEU A 161 5.05 23.64 1.84
N LYS A 162 4.89 24.91 1.51
CA LYS A 162 3.59 25.59 1.28
C LYS A 162 3.40 25.89 -0.21
N GLY A 163 2.13 26.06 -0.62
CA GLY A 163 1.79 26.46 -1.98
C GLY A 163 1.85 25.33 -3.00
N VAL A 164 1.77 24.07 -2.56
CA VAL A 164 1.52 22.94 -3.44
C VAL A 164 0.06 22.99 -3.88
N PRO A 165 -0.25 22.91 -5.19
CA PRO A 165 -1.62 22.88 -5.67
C PRO A 165 -2.39 21.68 -5.11
N GLN A 166 -3.63 21.89 -4.68
CA GLN A 166 -4.48 20.82 -4.12
C GLN A 166 -5.26 20.11 -5.23
N ASP A 167 -4.55 19.38 -6.08
CA ASP A 167 -5.12 18.68 -7.24
C ASP A 167 -5.56 17.24 -6.90
N ALA A 168 -5.27 16.75 -5.69
CA ALA A 168 -5.65 15.41 -5.28
C ALA A 168 -7.17 15.25 -5.22
N SER A 169 -7.69 14.28 -5.94
CA SER A 169 -9.10 13.93 -5.88
C SER A 169 -9.28 12.43 -5.67
N PHE A 170 -10.45 12.04 -5.18
CA PHE A 170 -10.77 10.63 -4.97
C PHE A 170 -10.62 9.80 -6.25
N ASN A 171 -10.97 10.36 -7.42
CA ASN A 171 -10.85 9.66 -8.70
C ASN A 171 -9.40 9.31 -9.04
N TYR A 172 -8.46 10.24 -8.85
CA TYR A 172 -7.03 9.97 -9.04
C TYR A 172 -6.52 8.94 -8.02
N GLY A 173 -6.95 9.05 -6.76
CA GLY A 173 -6.59 8.07 -5.71
C GLY A 173 -7.01 6.65 -6.07
N ILE A 174 -8.25 6.46 -6.50
CA ILE A 174 -8.79 5.15 -6.90
C ILE A 174 -8.08 4.60 -8.15
N ILE A 175 -7.82 5.44 -9.16
CA ILE A 175 -7.06 5.01 -10.34
C ILE A 175 -5.69 4.48 -9.95
N LEU A 176 -4.98 5.17 -9.04
CA LEU A 176 -3.67 4.73 -8.55
C LEU A 176 -3.76 3.44 -7.72
N VAL A 177 -4.81 3.26 -6.90
CA VAL A 177 -5.07 2.00 -6.21
C VAL A 177 -5.24 0.86 -7.23
N PHE A 178 -6.04 1.06 -8.28
CA PHE A 178 -6.22 0.04 -9.32
C PHE A 178 -4.91 -0.28 -10.04
N ILE A 179 -4.11 0.72 -10.42
CA ILE A 179 -2.80 0.53 -11.05
C ILE A 179 -1.87 -0.26 -10.13
N THR A 180 -1.79 0.11 -8.85
CA THR A 180 -0.97 -0.56 -7.84
C THR A 180 -1.38 -2.03 -7.69
N LEU A 181 -2.67 -2.30 -7.53
CA LEU A 181 -3.19 -3.65 -7.44
C LEU A 181 -2.92 -4.46 -8.71
N PHE A 182 -3.12 -3.86 -9.89
CA PHE A 182 -2.90 -4.52 -11.17
C PHE A 182 -1.43 -4.96 -11.32
N VAL A 183 -0.50 -4.04 -11.07
CA VAL A 183 0.94 -4.32 -11.22
C VAL A 183 1.40 -5.34 -10.18
N ILE A 184 1.09 -5.14 -8.90
CA ILE A 184 1.56 -6.02 -7.83
C ILE A 184 0.93 -7.43 -7.92
N GLN A 185 -0.35 -7.55 -8.26
CA GLN A 185 -0.99 -8.87 -8.43
C GLN A 185 -0.44 -9.64 -9.62
N ASN A 186 -0.19 -8.95 -10.73
CA ASN A 186 0.40 -9.58 -11.92
C ASN A 186 1.85 -9.99 -11.64
N LEU A 187 2.64 -9.13 -10.96
CA LEU A 187 3.99 -9.49 -10.54
C LEU A 187 3.99 -10.72 -9.62
N ALA A 188 3.16 -10.73 -8.58
CA ALA A 188 3.08 -11.82 -7.62
C ALA A 188 2.77 -13.19 -8.24
N LYS A 189 2.04 -13.22 -9.37
CA LYS A 189 1.68 -14.45 -10.12
C LYS A 189 2.60 -14.77 -11.28
N SER A 190 3.49 -13.87 -11.65
CA SER A 190 4.43 -14.01 -12.74
C SER A 190 5.55 -15.04 -12.44
N LYS A 191 6.41 -15.28 -13.42
CA LYS A 191 7.66 -16.04 -13.20
C LYS A 191 8.55 -15.35 -12.15
N HIS A 192 8.61 -14.02 -12.20
CA HIS A 192 9.37 -13.21 -11.26
C HIS A 192 8.81 -13.30 -9.83
N GLY A 193 7.48 -13.27 -9.67
CA GLY A 193 6.84 -13.42 -8.35
C GLY A 193 7.11 -14.78 -7.71
N ARG A 194 7.18 -15.86 -8.50
CA ARG A 194 7.57 -17.18 -7.99
C ARG A 194 9.03 -17.21 -7.55
N ALA A 195 9.93 -16.57 -8.29
CA ALA A 195 11.34 -16.45 -7.90
C ALA A 195 11.52 -15.64 -6.60
N ILE A 196 10.74 -14.54 -6.44
CA ILE A 196 10.73 -13.74 -5.21
C ILE A 196 10.27 -14.59 -4.03
N GLN A 197 9.18 -15.35 -4.17
CA GLN A 197 8.69 -16.24 -3.10
C GLN A 197 9.68 -17.38 -2.77
N ALA A 198 10.37 -17.92 -3.76
CA ALA A 198 11.41 -18.92 -3.53
C ALA A 198 12.58 -18.34 -2.71
N LEU A 199 12.96 -17.08 -2.94
CA LEU A 199 13.97 -16.38 -2.13
C LEU A 199 13.49 -16.17 -0.68
N ARG A 200 12.21 -15.88 -0.48
CA ARG A 200 11.60 -15.76 0.84
C ARG A 200 11.64 -17.10 1.60
N ASP A 201 11.26 -18.19 0.92
CA ASP A 201 11.14 -19.50 1.56
C ASP A 201 12.52 -20.10 1.90
N ASN A 202 13.48 -20.03 0.97
CA ASN A 202 14.87 -20.41 1.21
C ASN A 202 15.82 -19.75 0.20
N THR A 203 16.54 -18.72 0.63
CA THR A 203 17.46 -17.97 -0.22
C THR A 203 18.60 -18.83 -0.75
N ILE A 204 19.15 -19.75 0.07
CA ILE A 204 20.28 -20.61 -0.32
C ILE A 204 19.84 -21.58 -1.42
N ALA A 205 18.73 -22.28 -1.23
CA ALA A 205 18.21 -23.20 -2.22
C ALA A 205 17.81 -22.49 -3.53
N ALA A 206 17.20 -21.30 -3.44
CA ALA A 206 16.81 -20.52 -4.61
C ALA A 206 18.05 -20.07 -5.44
N THR A 207 19.11 -19.62 -4.77
CA THR A 207 20.36 -19.22 -5.47
C THR A 207 21.09 -20.42 -6.08
N SER A 208 21.05 -21.59 -5.44
CA SER A 208 21.66 -22.82 -6.00
C SER A 208 21.03 -23.28 -7.31
N VAL A 209 19.74 -22.97 -7.53
CA VAL A 209 19.06 -23.25 -8.82
C VAL A 209 19.10 -22.07 -9.81
N GLY A 210 19.98 -21.08 -9.56
CA GLY A 210 20.28 -19.99 -10.50
C GLY A 210 19.39 -18.74 -10.32
N VAL A 211 18.61 -18.60 -9.23
CA VAL A 211 17.85 -17.37 -8.95
C VAL A 211 18.78 -16.29 -8.43
N ASN A 212 18.89 -15.17 -9.15
CA ASN A 212 19.72 -14.04 -8.74
C ASN A 212 19.01 -13.21 -7.65
N ALA A 213 19.40 -13.42 -6.38
CA ALA A 213 18.79 -12.76 -5.22
C ALA A 213 18.89 -11.23 -5.31
N THR A 214 20.06 -10.69 -5.68
CA THR A 214 20.29 -9.23 -5.79
C THR A 214 19.31 -8.59 -6.76
N LYS A 215 19.16 -9.17 -7.96
CA LYS A 215 18.25 -8.65 -8.99
C LYS A 215 16.80 -8.58 -8.50
N TYR A 216 16.33 -9.63 -7.84
CA TYR A 216 14.95 -9.70 -7.38
C TYR A 216 14.69 -8.81 -6.17
N LYS A 217 15.65 -8.66 -5.25
CA LYS A 217 15.59 -7.71 -4.14
C LYS A 217 15.50 -6.28 -4.65
N LEU A 218 16.41 -5.88 -5.56
CA LEU A 218 16.40 -4.55 -6.19
C LEU A 218 15.06 -4.27 -6.88
N MET A 219 14.53 -5.23 -7.65
CA MET A 219 13.25 -5.06 -8.33
C MET A 219 12.08 -4.85 -7.36
N VAL A 220 12.05 -5.61 -6.26
CA VAL A 220 10.99 -5.50 -5.24
C VAL A 220 11.05 -4.16 -4.52
N PHE A 221 12.25 -3.75 -4.07
CA PHE A 221 12.44 -2.48 -3.38
C PHE A 221 12.14 -1.29 -4.30
N ALA A 222 12.64 -1.29 -5.52
CA ALA A 222 12.38 -0.23 -6.50
C ALA A 222 10.88 -0.08 -6.80
N LEU A 223 10.18 -1.20 -7.04
CA LEU A 223 8.76 -1.18 -7.35
C LEU A 223 7.91 -0.77 -6.12
N SER A 224 8.26 -1.26 -4.95
CA SER A 224 7.57 -0.90 -3.71
C SER A 224 7.74 0.58 -3.39
N ALA A 225 8.97 1.10 -3.49
CA ALA A 225 9.28 2.51 -3.30
C ALA A 225 8.67 3.42 -4.38
N PHE A 226 8.52 2.92 -5.62
CA PHE A 226 7.80 3.61 -6.69
C PHE A 226 6.35 3.91 -6.29
N PHE A 227 5.62 2.90 -5.83
CA PHE A 227 4.24 3.08 -5.40
C PHE A 227 4.13 3.92 -4.11
N ALA A 228 5.07 3.77 -3.18
CA ALA A 228 5.13 4.62 -2.00
C ALA A 228 5.36 6.10 -2.39
N GLY A 229 6.23 6.36 -3.36
CA GLY A 229 6.45 7.70 -3.92
C GLY A 229 5.20 8.29 -4.57
N MET A 230 4.46 7.49 -5.36
CA MET A 230 3.17 7.91 -5.94
C MET A 230 2.13 8.26 -4.86
N ALA A 231 2.05 7.45 -3.79
CA ALA A 231 1.19 7.74 -2.64
C ALA A 231 1.61 9.04 -1.95
N GLY A 232 2.92 9.31 -1.88
CA GLY A 232 3.47 10.57 -1.37
C GLY A 232 3.02 11.79 -2.16
N VAL A 233 2.96 11.71 -3.48
CA VAL A 233 2.44 12.81 -4.32
C VAL A 233 0.96 13.04 -4.07
N LEU A 234 0.15 11.99 -3.93
CA LEU A 234 -1.25 12.14 -3.51
C LEU A 234 -1.36 12.85 -2.16
N TYR A 235 -0.47 12.52 -1.22
CA TYR A 235 -0.42 13.13 0.10
C TYR A 235 -0.10 14.64 0.00
N SER A 236 0.94 15.02 -0.74
CA SER A 236 1.38 16.42 -0.87
C SER A 236 0.33 17.32 -1.54
N HIS A 237 -0.53 16.77 -2.41
CA HIS A 237 -1.61 17.51 -3.07
C HIS A 237 -2.95 17.45 -2.31
N ASN A 238 -3.02 16.67 -1.22
CA ASN A 238 -4.20 16.58 -0.37
C ASN A 238 -4.12 17.50 0.85
N TYR A 239 -2.91 17.85 1.29
CA TYR A 239 -2.68 18.69 2.48
C TYR A 239 -2.10 20.04 2.09
N SER A 240 -2.54 21.11 2.77
CA SER A 240 -2.11 22.48 2.48
C SER A 240 -0.65 22.75 2.80
N ILE A 241 -0.09 22.02 3.77
CA ILE A 241 1.29 22.15 4.22
C ILE A 241 1.89 20.75 4.29
N LEU A 242 3.03 20.57 3.63
CA LEU A 242 3.78 19.31 3.65
C LEU A 242 4.95 19.46 4.64
N THR A 243 4.84 18.82 5.80
CA THR A 243 5.88 18.84 6.83
C THR A 243 6.67 17.54 6.83
N ALA A 244 7.99 17.63 6.92
CA ALA A 244 8.84 16.44 6.99
C ALA A 244 8.65 15.66 8.30
N GLY A 245 8.20 16.33 9.36
CA GLY A 245 7.89 15.69 10.63
C GLY A 245 6.80 14.62 10.57
N THR A 246 5.92 14.68 9.57
CA THR A 246 4.85 13.67 9.39
C THR A 246 5.38 12.31 8.93
N PHE A 247 6.55 12.29 8.26
CA PHE A 247 7.16 11.06 7.70
C PHE A 247 8.18 10.45 8.68
N ASP A 248 7.81 10.37 9.93
CA ASP A 248 8.64 9.80 10.99
C ASP A 248 8.58 8.25 11.02
N TYR A 249 9.33 7.67 11.95
CA TYR A 249 9.33 6.22 12.14
C TYR A 249 7.97 5.68 12.59
N ASN A 250 7.16 6.47 13.31
CA ASN A 250 5.82 6.05 13.75
C ASN A 250 4.92 5.82 12.55
N TYR A 251 4.99 6.68 11.53
CA TYR A 251 4.24 6.51 10.31
C TYR A 251 4.66 5.25 9.54
N SER A 252 5.97 4.92 9.52
CA SER A 252 6.45 3.64 8.95
C SER A 252 5.92 2.43 9.71
N ILE A 253 5.86 2.50 11.05
CA ILE A 253 5.26 1.45 11.89
C ILE A 253 3.75 1.33 11.62
N GLU A 254 3.04 2.43 11.45
CA GLU A 254 1.62 2.41 11.12
C GLU A 254 1.36 1.67 9.79
N ILE A 255 2.18 1.92 8.76
CA ILE A 255 2.10 1.19 7.48
C ILE A 255 2.41 -0.31 7.69
N LEU A 256 3.39 -0.64 8.53
CA LEU A 256 3.69 -2.04 8.89
C LEU A 256 2.50 -2.71 9.56
N VAL A 257 1.85 -2.02 10.51
CA VAL A 257 0.65 -2.53 11.20
C VAL A 257 -0.47 -2.82 10.19
N MET A 258 -0.68 -1.98 9.17
CA MET A 258 -1.64 -2.25 8.08
C MET A 258 -1.35 -3.58 7.38
N VAL A 259 -0.07 -3.88 7.12
CA VAL A 259 0.33 -5.13 6.44
C VAL A 259 0.16 -6.34 7.37
N VAL A 260 0.55 -6.23 8.64
CA VAL A 260 0.44 -7.31 9.62
C VAL A 260 -1.02 -7.64 9.91
N LEU A 261 -1.87 -6.63 10.14
CA LEU A 261 -3.32 -6.79 10.35
C LEU A 261 -4.00 -7.40 9.13
N GLY A 262 -3.61 -6.97 7.93
CA GLY A 262 -4.12 -7.53 6.68
C GLY A 262 -3.68 -8.97 6.42
N GLY A 263 -2.66 -9.43 7.14
CA GLY A 263 -2.00 -10.71 6.95
C GLY A 263 -0.88 -10.63 5.92
N ILE A 264 0.32 -10.95 6.39
CA ILE A 264 1.56 -10.92 5.60
C ILE A 264 1.40 -11.79 4.33
N GLY A 265 1.67 -11.21 3.16
CA GLY A 265 1.51 -11.86 1.86
C GLY A 265 0.07 -11.87 1.30
N SER A 266 -0.90 -11.28 2.01
CA SER A 266 -2.30 -11.18 1.58
C SER A 266 -2.62 -9.80 1.02
N ILE A 267 -2.67 -9.66 -0.30
CA ILE A 267 -3.02 -8.38 -0.95
C ILE A 267 -4.42 -7.90 -0.54
N ARG A 268 -5.40 -8.82 -0.40
CA ARG A 268 -6.76 -8.48 0.04
C ARG A 268 -6.79 -7.93 1.44
N GLY A 269 -6.07 -8.61 2.33
CA GLY A 269 -5.96 -8.17 3.71
C GLY A 269 -5.35 -6.79 3.81
N SER A 270 -4.28 -6.50 3.07
CA SER A 270 -3.65 -5.18 3.05
C SER A 270 -4.60 -4.08 2.56
N VAL A 271 -5.43 -4.35 1.54
CA VAL A 271 -6.45 -3.38 1.08
C VAL A 271 -7.46 -3.07 2.17
N VAL A 272 -7.99 -4.09 2.83
CA VAL A 272 -9.00 -3.93 3.89
C VAL A 272 -8.38 -3.27 5.13
N ALA A 273 -7.20 -3.72 5.55
CA ALA A 273 -6.52 -3.18 6.72
C ALA A 273 -6.08 -1.72 6.51
N GLY A 274 -5.57 -1.37 5.33
CA GLY A 274 -5.22 0.02 4.98
C GLY A 274 -6.44 0.95 5.07
N ALA A 275 -7.60 0.52 4.57
CA ALA A 275 -8.83 1.29 4.72
C ALA A 275 -9.28 1.37 6.19
N LEU A 276 -9.26 0.28 6.93
CA LEU A 276 -9.70 0.22 8.33
C LEU A 276 -8.87 1.12 9.25
N ILE A 277 -7.54 1.15 9.09
CA ILE A 277 -6.66 1.96 9.95
C ILE A 277 -6.95 3.46 9.80
N VAL A 278 -7.34 3.91 8.63
CA VAL A 278 -7.76 5.31 8.42
C VAL A 278 -9.17 5.57 8.93
N ILE A 279 -10.10 4.64 8.73
CA ILE A 279 -11.51 4.81 9.10
C ILE A 279 -11.71 4.70 10.62
N LEU A 280 -11.00 3.78 11.28
CA LEU A 280 -11.21 3.45 12.68
C LEU A 280 -11.01 4.65 13.64
N PRO A 281 -9.88 5.40 13.60
CA PRO A 281 -9.70 6.57 14.44
C PRO A 281 -10.77 7.64 14.24
N GLU A 282 -11.28 7.72 13.03
CA GLU A 282 -12.27 8.71 12.67
C GLU A 282 -13.68 8.34 13.16
N MET A 283 -14.04 7.08 13.13
CA MET A 283 -15.29 6.60 13.76
C MET A 283 -15.26 6.81 15.27
N LEU A 284 -14.08 6.77 15.88
CA LEU A 284 -13.89 7.00 17.33
C LEU A 284 -13.76 8.48 17.69
N ARG A 285 -13.88 9.41 16.73
CA ARG A 285 -13.74 10.84 16.96
C ARG A 285 -14.73 11.41 17.99
N SER A 286 -15.91 10.83 18.07
CA SER A 286 -16.91 11.22 19.08
C SER A 286 -16.49 10.95 20.53
N LEU A 287 -15.49 10.08 20.74
CA LEU A 287 -14.98 9.70 22.06
C LEU A 287 -13.83 10.60 22.54
N GLN A 288 -13.52 11.69 21.83
CA GLN A 288 -12.53 12.72 22.17
C GLN A 288 -11.23 12.18 22.79
N ASP A 289 -11.00 12.37 24.09
CA ASP A 289 -9.74 12.06 24.77
C ASP A 289 -9.41 10.56 24.81
N TYR A 290 -10.42 9.70 24.79
CA TYR A 290 -10.24 8.23 24.82
C TYR A 290 -9.98 7.63 23.44
N ARG A 291 -10.06 8.40 22.35
CA ARG A 291 -9.92 7.92 20.97
C ARG A 291 -8.64 7.13 20.73
N MET A 292 -7.49 7.67 21.16
CA MET A 292 -6.20 7.03 20.95
C MET A 292 -6.04 5.75 21.79
N LEU A 293 -6.56 5.76 23.02
CA LEU A 293 -6.52 4.58 23.90
C LEU A 293 -7.39 3.44 23.33
N ILE A 294 -8.61 3.75 22.92
CA ILE A 294 -9.53 2.76 22.35
C ILE A 294 -8.95 2.23 21.03
N TYR A 295 -8.40 3.12 20.18
CA TYR A 295 -7.74 2.73 18.93
C TYR A 295 -6.60 1.73 19.20
N ALA A 296 -5.72 2.01 20.16
CA ALA A 296 -4.63 1.10 20.53
C ALA A 296 -5.14 -0.27 21.01
N ILE A 297 -6.16 -0.28 21.89
CA ILE A 297 -6.77 -1.53 22.37
C ILE A 297 -7.38 -2.33 21.21
N VAL A 298 -8.13 -1.67 20.31
CA VAL A 298 -8.75 -2.33 19.16
C VAL A 298 -7.69 -2.91 18.23
N LEU A 299 -6.58 -2.19 17.99
CA LEU A 299 -5.47 -2.70 17.17
C LEU A 299 -4.82 -3.95 17.80
N ILE A 300 -4.56 -3.92 19.13
CA ILE A 300 -3.99 -5.08 19.84
C ILE A 300 -4.93 -6.28 19.75
N LEU A 301 -6.21 -6.08 20.05
CA LEU A 301 -7.20 -7.15 19.94
C LEU A 301 -7.27 -7.71 18.50
N MET A 302 -7.33 -6.84 17.50
CA MET A 302 -7.39 -7.25 16.09
C MET A 302 -6.12 -8.04 15.69
N MET A 303 -4.94 -7.63 16.19
CA MET A 303 -3.69 -8.34 15.93
C MET A 303 -3.68 -9.73 16.60
N ILE A 304 -4.14 -9.85 17.84
CA ILE A 304 -4.27 -11.13 18.55
C ILE A 304 -5.25 -12.06 17.80
N PHE A 305 -6.40 -11.52 17.35
CA PHE A 305 -7.39 -12.30 16.59
C PHE A 305 -6.85 -12.76 15.25
N THR A 306 -6.09 -11.93 14.55
CA THR A 306 -5.52 -12.26 13.23
C THR A 306 -4.35 -13.24 13.33
N SER A 307 -3.56 -13.15 14.42
CA SER A 307 -2.39 -14.01 14.66
C SER A 307 -2.77 -15.41 15.18
N ASN A 308 -3.92 -15.57 15.84
CA ASN A 308 -4.30 -16.84 16.45
C ASN A 308 -4.82 -17.84 15.42
N GLU A 309 -4.07 -18.92 15.22
CA GLU A 309 -4.42 -19.98 14.25
C GLU A 309 -5.77 -20.64 14.53
N LYS A 310 -6.15 -20.84 15.79
CA LYS A 310 -7.43 -21.43 16.20
C LYS A 310 -8.60 -20.55 15.80
N ILE A 311 -8.47 -19.24 15.96
CA ILE A 311 -9.49 -18.26 15.59
C ILE A 311 -9.57 -18.14 14.06
N ARG A 312 -8.45 -18.19 13.36
CA ARG A 312 -8.39 -18.20 11.90
C ARG A 312 -9.10 -19.43 11.31
N VAL A 313 -8.88 -20.60 11.90
CA VAL A 313 -9.58 -21.85 11.52
C VAL A 313 -11.08 -21.75 11.82
N PHE A 314 -11.46 -21.17 12.96
CA PHE A 314 -12.85 -20.94 13.33
C PHE A 314 -13.56 -19.99 12.35
N MET A 315 -12.95 -18.84 12.02
CA MET A 315 -13.49 -17.90 11.03
C MET A 315 -13.63 -18.53 9.63
N VAL A 316 -12.67 -19.34 9.20
CA VAL A 316 -12.73 -20.06 7.92
C VAL A 316 -13.82 -21.13 7.94
N LYS A 317 -14.05 -21.79 9.10
CA LYS A 317 -15.10 -22.82 9.26
C LYS A 317 -16.52 -22.22 9.20
N TYR A 318 -16.72 -21.02 9.75
CA TYR A 318 -18.00 -20.31 9.79
C TYR A 318 -18.16 -19.23 8.72
N SER A 319 -17.21 -19.10 7.78
CA SER A 319 -17.27 -18.11 6.71
C SER A 319 -18.48 -18.37 5.80
N PRO A 320 -19.37 -17.37 5.59
CA PRO A 320 -20.57 -17.51 4.75
C PRO A 320 -20.21 -17.85 3.29
N LEU A 321 -19.00 -17.56 2.84
CA LEU A 321 -18.47 -17.94 1.52
C LEU A 321 -18.38 -19.48 1.34
N ARG A 322 -18.21 -20.23 2.42
CA ARG A 322 -18.20 -21.70 2.35
C ARG A 322 -19.62 -22.26 2.20
N TYR A 323 -20.60 -21.58 2.80
CA TYR A 323 -22.02 -21.92 2.66
C TYR A 323 -22.53 -21.68 1.23
N ILE A 324 -22.18 -20.53 0.67
CA ILE A 324 -22.47 -20.16 -0.74
C ILE A 324 -21.80 -21.15 -1.70
N LYS A 325 -20.56 -21.56 -1.44
CA LYS A 325 -19.82 -22.51 -2.27
C LYS A 325 -20.36 -23.93 -2.18
N LYS A 326 -20.89 -24.33 -1.02
CA LYS A 326 -21.56 -25.64 -0.83
C LYS A 326 -22.89 -25.68 -1.60
N ASN A 327 -23.66 -24.61 -1.57
CA ASN A 327 -24.92 -24.50 -2.30
C ASN A 327 -24.73 -24.39 -3.83
N LEU A 328 -23.65 -23.74 -4.30
CA LEU A 328 -23.30 -23.70 -5.73
C LEU A 328 -22.81 -25.05 -6.26
N ASN A 329 -22.24 -25.92 -5.42
CA ASN A 329 -21.88 -27.28 -5.81
C ASN A 329 -23.08 -28.25 -5.80
N LEU A 330 -24.14 -27.94 -5.05
CA LEU A 330 -25.39 -28.72 -5.04
C LEU A 330 -26.28 -28.42 -6.27
N LEU A 331 -25.98 -27.35 -7.00
CA LEU A 331 -26.68 -26.98 -8.25
C LEU A 331 -26.01 -27.53 -9.52
N LYS A 332 -25.00 -28.38 -9.42
CA LYS A 332 -24.48 -29.14 -10.55
C LYS A 332 -25.20 -30.46 -10.65
N PRO A 333 -25.93 -30.73 -11.76
CA PRO A 333 -26.50 -32.04 -11.95
C PRO A 333 -25.39 -33.10 -11.97
N GLU A 334 -25.60 -34.18 -11.23
CA GLU A 334 -24.83 -35.42 -11.37
C GLU A 334 -24.86 -35.82 -12.84
N LYS A 335 -23.71 -35.86 -13.48
CA LYS A 335 -23.56 -36.54 -14.74
C LYS A 335 -23.54 -38.02 -14.41
N GLU A 336 -24.64 -38.70 -14.75
CA GLU A 336 -24.69 -40.13 -14.83
C GLU A 336 -23.46 -40.64 -15.62
N GLU A 337 -22.68 -41.49 -14.95
CA GLU A 337 -21.73 -42.39 -15.60
C GLU A 337 -22.53 -43.57 -16.15
N ASN A 338 -22.63 -43.66 -17.44
CA ASN A 338 -22.81 -44.88 -18.21
C ASN A 338 -21.57 -45.13 -19.04
#